data_58f1b2ca2e484f29a1bb86ab7692cea8
#
_entry.id   58f1b2ca2e484f29a1bb86ab7692cea8
#
_cell.length_a   1.000
_cell.length_b   1.000
_cell.length_c   1.000
_cell.angle_alpha   90.00
_cell.angle_beta   90.00
_cell.angle_gamma   90.00
#
_symmetry.space_group_name_H-M   'P 1'
#
loop_
_entity.id
_entity.type
_entity.pdbx_description
1 polymer ?
#
loop_
_entity_poly.entity_id
_entity_poly.type
_entity_poly.pdbx_seq_one_letter_code
_entity_poly.pdbx_strand_id
1 'polypeptide(L)'
;LHDALPISAKICNILLPLSIYYAVMAWSRNCGRTFWLLFPFIFFGAFQLVLLYLFGQSIIAVDMFLNLVTTNSSEALELLDNLIPAIVIVVVLYIPALILATISIVHKRRLSEAFIRQARRRTLYVLSAGILSLGTAYLTDNRYEPKSELYPANVCYNIALAFQRTAQTRNYHKTSKDFTFHARSTHQADEREVYVMVVGETSRACNWALYGYERETNPGLSGIGGLTAFSHVLTESNTTHKSVPMLLSPVSASSFDSIYYQKGIITAFKEAGYQTAFFSNQRYNHSFIDFFGKEADTYDFIKEDVGDSNYNPSDNELLKLVAKELGKGVSRQFIVLHTYGSHFNYKERYPAEQAFFLPDMPVDAEVKYKDNLINAYDNSIRYTDNFLVRLIDMLQEQHVNSALIYTSDHGEDIFDDNRHLFLHASPVPSYYQIHVPFFIWMSDNYRQRYPSLLEAAQANRQKNVSSSASFFQTMLEIGGVETPYRNDSLSVTSALFIERPRVYLNDHNEARTLDDVGMLKEDFKMLEEKGIR
;
A
#
# COMPACT_ATOMS: atom_id res chain seq x y z
N LEU A 1 5.68 -20.31 1.26
CA LEU A 1 5.46 -21.31 0.18
C LEU A 1 6.23 -20.98 -1.09
N HIS A 2 6.59 -19.70 -1.36
CA HIS A 2 7.44 -19.35 -2.51
C HIS A 2 8.91 -19.80 -2.37
N ASP A 3 9.41 -20.11 -1.19
CA ASP A 3 10.67 -20.86 -1.05
C ASP A 3 10.60 -22.28 -1.65
N ALA A 4 9.44 -22.71 -2.06
CA ALA A 4 9.15 -24.02 -2.58
C ALA A 4 8.53 -24.02 -3.98
N LEU A 5 8.88 -23.06 -4.86
CA LEU A 5 8.70 -23.36 -6.29
C LEU A 5 9.36 -24.69 -6.59
N PRO A 6 8.64 -25.66 -7.18
CA PRO A 6 9.23 -26.93 -7.56
C PRO A 6 10.54 -26.69 -8.31
N ILE A 7 11.53 -27.53 -8.09
CA ILE A 7 12.81 -27.42 -8.81
C ILE A 7 12.59 -27.33 -10.32
N SER A 8 11.54 -27.98 -10.83
CA SER A 8 11.11 -27.93 -12.23
C SER A 8 10.70 -26.52 -12.67
N ALA A 9 9.97 -25.76 -11.84
CA ALA A 9 9.59 -24.36 -12.13
C ALA A 9 10.82 -23.44 -12.13
N LYS A 10 11.74 -23.61 -11.16
CA LYS A 10 13.01 -22.86 -11.12
C LYS A 10 13.85 -23.12 -12.38
N ILE A 11 13.95 -24.37 -12.81
CA ILE A 11 14.65 -24.75 -14.05
C ILE A 11 13.95 -24.15 -15.28
N CYS A 12 12.62 -24.21 -15.33
CA CYS A 12 11.82 -23.62 -16.40
C CYS A 12 12.07 -22.11 -16.52
N ASN A 13 12.07 -21.38 -15.40
CA ASN A 13 12.31 -19.93 -15.36
C ASN A 13 13.73 -19.51 -15.80
N ILE A 14 14.66 -20.45 -15.88
CA ILE A 14 15.98 -20.23 -16.47
C ILE A 14 16.02 -20.65 -17.95
N LEU A 15 15.60 -21.88 -18.24
CA LEU A 15 15.79 -22.47 -19.58
C LEU A 15 14.91 -21.84 -20.66
N LEU A 16 13.64 -21.51 -20.37
CA LEU A 16 12.76 -20.92 -21.37
C LEU A 16 13.21 -19.49 -21.76
N PRO A 17 13.45 -18.54 -20.83
CA PRO A 17 13.98 -17.23 -21.19
C PRO A 17 15.32 -17.33 -21.94
N LEU A 18 16.25 -18.15 -21.43
CA LEU A 18 17.54 -18.36 -22.08
C LEU A 18 17.39 -18.86 -23.52
N SER A 19 16.49 -19.82 -23.75
CA SER A 19 16.23 -20.36 -25.09
C SER A 19 15.64 -19.31 -26.03
N ILE A 20 14.70 -18.49 -25.52
CA ILE A 20 14.06 -17.41 -26.29
C ILE A 20 15.08 -16.35 -26.67
N TYR A 21 15.87 -15.85 -25.73
CA TYR A 21 16.91 -14.85 -25.99
C TYR A 21 17.96 -15.40 -26.98
N TYR A 22 18.39 -16.64 -26.79
CA TYR A 22 19.37 -17.26 -27.67
C TYR A 22 18.81 -17.49 -29.07
N ALA A 23 17.54 -17.87 -29.22
CA ALA A 23 16.84 -17.98 -30.49
C ALA A 23 16.78 -16.63 -31.22
N VAL A 24 16.35 -15.57 -30.52
CA VAL A 24 16.23 -14.22 -31.10
C VAL A 24 17.61 -13.68 -31.50
N MET A 25 18.64 -13.86 -30.66
CA MET A 25 20.01 -13.46 -30.99
C MET A 25 20.59 -14.22 -32.18
N ALA A 26 20.18 -15.48 -32.37
CA ALA A 26 20.58 -16.32 -33.54
C ALA A 26 19.63 -16.18 -34.73
N TRP A 27 18.61 -15.36 -34.68
CA TRP A 27 17.67 -15.13 -35.80
C TRP A 27 18.37 -14.47 -36.99
N SER A 28 19.17 -13.43 -36.70
CA SER A 28 19.86 -12.63 -37.72
C SER A 28 21.38 -12.73 -37.57
N ARG A 29 22.10 -12.61 -38.69
CA ARG A 29 23.57 -12.47 -38.66
C ARG A 29 24.04 -11.15 -38.06
N ASN A 30 23.15 -10.16 -37.92
CA ASN A 30 23.48 -8.84 -37.39
C ASN A 30 23.12 -8.76 -35.88
N CYS A 31 23.99 -9.32 -35.04
CA CYS A 31 23.75 -9.40 -33.59
C CYS A 31 23.58 -8.02 -32.93
N GLY A 32 24.25 -6.99 -33.40
CA GLY A 32 24.11 -5.64 -32.86
C GLY A 32 22.70 -5.06 -33.02
N ARG A 33 22.10 -5.23 -34.22
CA ARG A 33 20.69 -4.81 -34.42
C ARG A 33 19.72 -5.62 -33.58
N THR A 34 19.96 -6.92 -33.48
CA THR A 34 19.10 -7.80 -32.66
C THR A 34 19.19 -7.43 -31.19
N PHE A 35 20.39 -7.07 -30.69
CA PHE A 35 20.57 -6.63 -29.32
C PHE A 35 19.78 -5.33 -29.00
N TRP A 36 19.83 -4.35 -29.92
CA TRP A 36 19.04 -3.12 -29.80
C TRP A 36 17.53 -3.37 -29.87
N LEU A 37 17.08 -4.33 -30.67
CA LEU A 37 15.67 -4.74 -30.72
C LEU A 37 15.21 -5.36 -29.37
N LEU A 38 16.11 -6.09 -28.71
CA LEU A 38 15.87 -6.69 -27.41
C LEU A 38 16.05 -5.70 -26.24
N PHE A 39 16.53 -4.48 -26.51
CA PHE A 39 16.85 -3.51 -25.46
C PHE A 39 15.73 -3.25 -24.45
N PRO A 40 14.43 -3.13 -24.85
CA PRO A 40 13.36 -2.96 -23.86
C PRO A 40 13.33 -4.10 -22.83
N PHE A 41 13.47 -5.35 -23.27
CA PHE A 41 13.51 -6.50 -22.34
C PHE A 41 14.79 -6.53 -21.50
N ILE A 42 15.93 -6.16 -22.11
CA ILE A 42 17.20 -6.04 -21.39
C ILE A 42 17.08 -4.97 -20.29
N PHE A 43 16.43 -3.84 -20.58
CA PHE A 43 16.17 -2.77 -19.63
C PHE A 43 15.28 -3.26 -18.47
N PHE A 44 14.18 -3.95 -18.74
CA PHE A 44 13.34 -4.52 -17.68
C PHE A 44 14.06 -5.61 -16.89
N GLY A 45 14.95 -6.38 -17.51
CA GLY A 45 15.84 -7.31 -16.79
C GLY A 45 16.79 -6.58 -15.84
N ALA A 46 17.33 -5.41 -16.22
CA ALA A 46 18.11 -4.56 -15.33
C ALA A 46 17.27 -4.02 -14.18
N PHE A 47 16.03 -3.61 -14.46
CA PHE A 47 15.10 -3.15 -13.43
C PHE A 47 14.79 -4.25 -12.41
N GLN A 48 14.64 -5.51 -12.82
CA GLN A 48 14.49 -6.64 -11.89
C GLN A 48 15.69 -6.79 -10.92
N LEU A 49 16.91 -6.48 -11.37
CA LEU A 49 18.09 -6.51 -10.49
C LEU A 49 18.02 -5.40 -9.42
N VAL A 50 17.49 -4.23 -9.78
CA VAL A 50 17.26 -3.14 -8.81
C VAL A 50 16.21 -3.56 -7.78
N LEU A 51 15.11 -4.18 -8.22
CA LEU A 51 14.06 -4.67 -7.32
C LEU A 51 14.57 -5.78 -6.39
N LEU A 52 15.40 -6.68 -6.92
CA LEU A 52 16.03 -7.71 -6.10
C LEU A 52 16.91 -7.09 -5.00
N TYR A 53 17.58 -6.00 -5.32
CA TYR A 53 18.39 -5.27 -4.33
C TYR A 53 17.52 -4.61 -3.25
N LEU A 54 16.40 -4.00 -3.63
CA LEU A 54 15.53 -3.27 -2.70
C LEU A 54 14.66 -4.19 -1.84
N PHE A 55 14.04 -5.18 -2.46
CA PHE A 55 12.99 -5.98 -1.83
C PHE A 55 13.39 -7.44 -1.58
N GLY A 56 14.64 -7.83 -1.91
CA GLY A 56 15.06 -9.22 -1.86
C GLY A 56 14.33 -10.14 -2.85
N GLN A 57 13.52 -9.58 -3.75
CA GLN A 57 12.72 -10.30 -4.75
C GLN A 57 12.83 -9.63 -6.12
N SER A 58 12.83 -10.42 -7.20
CA SER A 58 13.06 -9.95 -8.56
C SER A 58 11.79 -9.92 -9.44
N ILE A 59 10.61 -9.87 -8.85
CA ILE A 59 9.34 -9.84 -9.59
C ILE A 59 8.97 -8.38 -9.86
N ILE A 60 8.78 -8.03 -11.13
CA ILE A 60 8.25 -6.71 -11.52
C ILE A 60 6.73 -6.75 -11.37
N ALA A 61 6.24 -6.15 -10.31
CA ALA A 61 4.83 -6.06 -10.00
C ALA A 61 4.08 -5.07 -10.91
N VAL A 62 2.76 -5.26 -11.09
CA VAL A 62 1.90 -4.29 -11.83
C VAL A 62 1.91 -2.94 -11.11
N ASP A 63 1.87 -2.98 -9.78
CA ASP A 63 1.84 -1.79 -8.92
C ASP A 63 3.10 -0.93 -9.08
N MET A 64 4.25 -1.52 -9.41
CA MET A 64 5.47 -0.77 -9.73
C MET A 64 5.34 0.07 -11.00
N PHE A 65 4.64 -0.44 -12.02
CA PHE A 65 4.33 0.37 -13.21
C PHE A 65 3.31 1.47 -12.92
N LEU A 66 2.35 1.19 -12.05
CA LEU A 66 1.37 2.20 -11.61
C LEU A 66 2.06 3.27 -10.77
N ASN A 67 2.91 2.89 -9.82
CA ASN A 67 3.69 3.82 -9.01
C ASN A 67 4.57 4.73 -9.89
N LEU A 68 5.19 4.22 -10.94
CA LEU A 68 5.99 5.04 -11.85
C LEU A 68 5.17 6.19 -12.49
N VAL A 69 3.85 6.01 -12.64
CA VAL A 69 2.94 7.02 -13.20
C VAL A 69 2.38 7.94 -12.12
N THR A 70 2.30 7.49 -10.88
CA THR A 70 1.68 8.21 -9.75
C THR A 70 2.70 8.84 -8.79
N THR A 71 3.96 8.36 -8.78
CA THR A 71 5.05 8.90 -7.95
C THR A 71 5.44 10.29 -8.43
N ASN A 72 5.55 11.21 -7.51
CA ASN A 72 6.03 12.56 -7.78
C ASN A 72 7.57 12.61 -7.78
N SER A 73 8.14 13.72 -8.31
CA SER A 73 9.59 13.89 -8.45
C SER A 73 10.34 13.92 -7.13
N SER A 74 9.74 14.40 -6.04
CA SER A 74 10.38 14.43 -4.72
C SER A 74 10.52 13.04 -4.11
N GLU A 75 9.46 12.23 -4.13
CA GLU A 75 9.52 10.82 -3.69
C GLU A 75 10.51 10.00 -4.51
N ALA A 76 10.54 10.22 -5.84
CA ALA A 76 11.49 9.55 -6.72
C ALA A 76 12.94 9.92 -6.38
N LEU A 77 13.23 11.17 -6.02
CA LEU A 77 14.58 11.63 -5.64
C LEU A 77 15.01 11.07 -4.27
N GLU A 78 14.11 11.05 -3.29
CA GLU A 78 14.37 10.43 -1.97
C GLU A 78 14.80 8.96 -2.09
N LEU A 79 14.21 8.24 -3.05
CA LEU A 79 14.54 6.85 -3.31
C LEU A 79 15.81 6.67 -4.13
N LEU A 80 16.10 7.58 -5.08
CA LEU A 80 17.23 7.47 -6.01
C LEU A 80 18.58 7.47 -5.31
N ASP A 81 18.76 8.24 -4.24
CA ASP A 81 20.02 8.29 -3.49
C ASP A 81 20.39 6.92 -2.91
N ASN A 82 19.41 6.15 -2.49
CA ASN A 82 19.58 4.79 -1.98
C ASN A 82 19.82 3.75 -3.08
N LEU A 83 19.52 4.08 -4.34
CA LEU A 83 19.67 3.18 -5.50
C LEU A 83 21.00 3.30 -6.22
N ILE A 84 21.87 4.24 -5.85
CA ILE A 84 23.14 4.49 -6.54
C ILE A 84 23.97 3.21 -6.74
N PRO A 85 24.17 2.31 -5.74
CA PRO A 85 24.93 1.09 -5.96
C PRO A 85 24.34 0.17 -7.01
N ALA A 86 23.01 0.00 -7.01
CA ALA A 86 22.31 -0.83 -8.00
C ALA A 86 22.38 -0.20 -9.40
N ILE A 87 22.23 1.12 -9.50
CA ILE A 87 22.37 1.87 -10.76
C ILE A 87 23.79 1.70 -11.33
N VAL A 88 24.82 1.81 -10.50
CA VAL A 88 26.23 1.60 -10.93
C VAL A 88 26.41 0.20 -11.50
N ILE A 89 25.91 -0.84 -10.86
CA ILE A 89 25.97 -2.22 -11.36
C ILE A 89 25.30 -2.33 -12.74
N VAL A 90 24.10 -1.77 -12.90
CA VAL A 90 23.37 -1.76 -14.17
C VAL A 90 24.17 -1.03 -15.26
N VAL A 91 24.69 0.14 -14.97
CA VAL A 91 25.51 0.93 -15.90
C VAL A 91 26.75 0.13 -16.36
N VAL A 92 27.48 -0.46 -15.42
CA VAL A 92 28.71 -1.24 -15.71
C VAL A 92 28.41 -2.49 -16.54
N LEU A 93 27.28 -3.14 -16.33
CA LEU A 93 26.91 -4.34 -17.09
C LEU A 93 26.33 -4.03 -18.48
N TYR A 94 25.46 -3.04 -18.57
CA TYR A 94 24.63 -2.84 -19.78
C TYR A 94 25.22 -1.81 -20.76
N ILE A 95 25.86 -0.74 -20.29
CA ILE A 95 26.43 0.28 -21.17
C ILE A 95 27.53 -0.28 -22.08
N PRO A 96 28.51 -1.07 -21.60
CA PRO A 96 29.50 -1.70 -22.49
C PRO A 96 28.85 -2.61 -23.54
N ALA A 97 27.82 -3.37 -23.18
CA ALA A 97 27.11 -4.24 -24.13
C ALA A 97 26.42 -3.44 -25.25
N LEU A 98 25.77 -2.31 -24.91
CA LEU A 98 25.16 -1.39 -25.86
C LEU A 98 26.19 -0.75 -26.80
N ILE A 99 27.33 -0.35 -26.26
CA ILE A 99 28.46 0.19 -27.04
C ILE A 99 28.96 -0.86 -28.05
N LEU A 100 29.18 -2.10 -27.59
CA LEU A 100 29.62 -3.19 -28.45
C LEU A 100 28.60 -3.52 -29.53
N ALA A 101 27.30 -3.50 -29.21
CA ALA A 101 26.22 -3.68 -30.17
C ALA A 101 26.23 -2.58 -31.22
N THR A 102 26.42 -1.32 -30.83
CA THR A 102 26.52 -0.17 -31.73
C THR A 102 27.76 -0.27 -32.65
N ILE A 103 28.91 -0.59 -32.08
CA ILE A 103 30.15 -0.84 -32.83
C ILE A 103 29.93 -1.96 -33.87
N SER A 104 29.24 -3.03 -33.48
CA SER A 104 28.91 -4.14 -34.39
C SER A 104 28.05 -3.68 -35.57
N ILE A 105 27.11 -2.76 -35.36
CA ILE A 105 26.28 -2.18 -36.42
C ILE A 105 27.10 -1.31 -37.36
N VAL A 106 27.85 -0.35 -36.80
CA VAL A 106 28.67 0.61 -37.56
C VAL A 106 29.68 -0.10 -38.43
N HIS A 107 30.39 -1.07 -37.87
CA HIS A 107 31.39 -1.87 -38.63
C HIS A 107 30.78 -3.03 -39.44
N LYS A 108 29.44 -3.11 -39.57
CA LYS A 108 28.73 -4.14 -40.34
C LYS A 108 29.17 -5.57 -40.01
N ARG A 109 29.58 -5.83 -38.74
CA ARG A 109 30.01 -7.16 -38.31
C ARG A 109 28.86 -8.15 -38.38
N ARG A 110 29.14 -9.36 -38.88
CA ARG A 110 28.12 -10.41 -39.03
C ARG A 110 28.61 -11.72 -38.43
N LEU A 111 27.69 -12.43 -37.79
CA LEU A 111 27.95 -13.80 -37.34
C LEU A 111 28.12 -14.76 -38.49
N SER A 112 28.97 -15.77 -38.35
CA SER A 112 29.14 -16.81 -39.36
C SER A 112 27.89 -17.69 -39.45
N GLU A 113 27.64 -18.24 -40.63
CA GLU A 113 26.51 -19.15 -40.84
C GLU A 113 26.63 -20.45 -40.04
N ALA A 114 27.88 -20.92 -39.91
CA ALA A 114 28.18 -22.10 -39.09
C ALA A 114 27.78 -21.86 -37.63
N PHE A 115 28.13 -20.68 -37.06
CA PHE A 115 27.74 -20.29 -35.70
C PHE A 115 26.22 -20.25 -35.55
N ILE A 116 25.51 -19.60 -36.50
CA ILE A 116 24.04 -19.49 -36.44
C ILE A 116 23.38 -20.87 -36.48
N ARG A 117 23.83 -21.77 -37.37
CA ARG A 117 23.29 -23.14 -37.41
C ARG A 117 23.52 -23.89 -36.11
N GLN A 118 24.69 -23.77 -35.53
CA GLN A 118 25.00 -24.39 -34.24
C GLN A 118 24.19 -23.79 -33.11
N ALA A 119 24.05 -22.45 -33.09
CA ALA A 119 23.23 -21.72 -32.10
C ALA A 119 21.76 -22.18 -32.15
N ARG A 120 21.15 -22.23 -33.34
CA ARG A 120 19.76 -22.70 -33.52
C ARG A 120 19.58 -24.16 -33.05
N ARG A 121 20.55 -25.03 -33.33
CA ARG A 121 20.52 -26.42 -32.86
C ARG A 121 20.57 -26.49 -31.32
N ARG A 122 21.45 -25.71 -30.69
CA ARG A 122 21.53 -25.61 -29.22
C ARG A 122 20.25 -25.02 -28.62
N THR A 123 19.69 -24.00 -29.25
CA THR A 123 18.38 -23.42 -28.83
C THR A 123 17.31 -24.50 -28.80
N LEU A 124 17.21 -25.38 -29.78
CA LEU A 124 16.21 -26.44 -29.79
C LEU A 124 16.37 -27.39 -28.59
N TYR A 125 17.58 -27.75 -28.19
CA TYR A 125 17.81 -28.59 -27.04
C TYR A 125 17.41 -27.89 -25.71
N VAL A 126 17.82 -26.62 -25.56
CA VAL A 126 17.50 -25.86 -24.36
C VAL A 126 15.98 -25.61 -24.25
N LEU A 127 15.35 -25.27 -25.40
CA LEU A 127 13.90 -25.08 -25.50
C LEU A 127 13.13 -26.36 -25.13
N SER A 128 13.56 -27.51 -25.70
CA SER A 128 12.93 -28.80 -25.39
C SER A 128 13.03 -29.13 -23.88
N ALA A 129 14.19 -28.90 -23.27
CA ALA A 129 14.38 -29.09 -21.84
C ALA A 129 13.52 -28.12 -21.01
N GLY A 130 13.41 -26.84 -21.45
CA GLY A 130 12.54 -25.85 -20.83
C GLY A 130 11.05 -26.22 -20.91
N ILE A 131 10.58 -26.70 -22.06
CA ILE A 131 9.19 -27.16 -22.23
C ILE A 131 8.91 -28.40 -21.37
N LEU A 132 9.87 -29.33 -21.28
CA LEU A 132 9.73 -30.49 -20.41
C LEU A 132 9.66 -30.07 -18.93
N SER A 133 10.51 -29.12 -18.52
CA SER A 133 10.46 -28.55 -17.16
C SER A 133 9.14 -27.81 -16.88
N LEU A 134 8.57 -27.12 -17.88
CA LEU A 134 7.26 -26.49 -17.77
C LEU A 134 6.16 -27.53 -17.54
N GLY A 135 6.17 -28.61 -18.34
CA GLY A 135 5.21 -29.71 -18.16
C GLY A 135 5.32 -30.35 -16.79
N THR A 136 6.53 -30.60 -16.30
CA THR A 136 6.73 -31.15 -14.94
C THR A 136 6.33 -30.13 -13.84
N ALA A 137 6.54 -28.85 -14.05
CA ALA A 137 6.10 -27.82 -13.12
C ALA A 137 4.57 -27.84 -12.95
N TYR A 138 3.81 -27.88 -14.02
CA TYR A 138 2.35 -28.02 -13.98
C TYR A 138 1.86 -29.32 -13.32
N LEU A 139 2.61 -30.41 -13.45
CA LEU A 139 2.24 -31.68 -12.84
C LEU A 139 2.54 -31.71 -11.33
N THR A 140 3.49 -30.92 -10.86
CA THR A 140 3.93 -30.88 -9.47
C THR A 140 3.30 -29.74 -8.67
N ASP A 141 2.96 -28.63 -9.31
CA ASP A 141 2.26 -27.49 -8.71
C ASP A 141 1.36 -26.81 -9.76
N ASN A 142 0.06 -27.01 -9.63
CA ASN A 142 -0.94 -26.43 -10.53
C ASN A 142 -1.12 -24.90 -10.34
N ARG A 143 -0.47 -24.30 -9.33
CA ARG A 143 -0.49 -22.86 -9.08
C ARG A 143 0.57 -22.09 -9.88
N TYR A 144 1.53 -22.80 -10.50
CA TYR A 144 2.55 -22.14 -11.33
C TYR A 144 1.92 -21.49 -12.58
N GLU A 145 2.02 -20.18 -12.66
CA GLU A 145 1.46 -19.38 -13.77
C GLU A 145 2.57 -18.68 -14.59
N PRO A 146 2.94 -19.20 -15.78
CA PRO A 146 3.98 -18.58 -16.61
C PRO A 146 3.75 -17.10 -16.96
N LYS A 147 2.48 -16.67 -17.04
CA LYS A 147 2.15 -15.26 -17.36
C LYS A 147 2.61 -14.29 -16.25
N SER A 148 2.65 -14.74 -14.99
CA SER A 148 3.01 -13.93 -13.82
C SER A 148 4.42 -14.25 -13.30
N GLU A 149 4.95 -15.45 -13.56
CA GLU A 149 6.19 -15.90 -12.95
C GLU A 149 7.37 -16.03 -13.92
N LEU A 150 7.09 -16.12 -15.25
CA LEU A 150 8.12 -16.35 -16.26
C LEU A 150 8.53 -15.04 -16.95
N TYR A 151 9.78 -14.61 -16.77
CA TYR A 151 10.34 -13.50 -17.53
C TYR A 151 10.61 -13.91 -19.01
N PRO A 152 10.30 -13.09 -20.04
CA PRO A 152 9.71 -11.75 -19.97
C PRO A 152 8.17 -11.72 -20.10
N ALA A 153 7.49 -12.86 -20.01
CA ALA A 153 6.04 -12.93 -20.16
C ALA A 153 5.32 -12.11 -19.08
N ASN A 154 5.80 -12.19 -17.82
CA ASN A 154 5.29 -11.42 -16.70
C ASN A 154 5.38 -9.90 -16.94
N VAL A 155 6.47 -9.40 -17.48
CA VAL A 155 6.64 -7.97 -17.80
C VAL A 155 5.61 -7.54 -18.84
N CYS A 156 5.45 -8.30 -19.94
CA CYS A 156 4.47 -7.97 -20.97
C CYS A 156 3.04 -7.98 -20.41
N TYR A 157 2.72 -8.97 -19.59
CA TYR A 157 1.41 -9.11 -18.95
C TYR A 157 1.14 -7.96 -18.00
N ASN A 158 2.09 -7.64 -17.12
CA ASN A 158 1.94 -6.59 -16.12
C ASN A 158 1.86 -5.19 -16.73
N ILE A 159 2.61 -4.93 -17.81
CA ILE A 159 2.46 -3.69 -18.59
C ILE A 159 1.04 -3.59 -19.18
N ALA A 160 0.53 -4.65 -19.78
CA ALA A 160 -0.82 -4.66 -20.35
C ALA A 160 -1.89 -4.40 -19.27
N LEU A 161 -1.75 -5.02 -18.09
CA LEU A 161 -2.63 -4.77 -16.95
C LEU A 161 -2.53 -3.32 -16.44
N ALA A 162 -1.33 -2.77 -16.33
CA ALA A 162 -1.14 -1.39 -15.91
C ALA A 162 -1.84 -0.40 -16.87
N PHE A 163 -1.73 -0.61 -18.18
CA PHE A 163 -2.48 0.18 -19.16
C PHE A 163 -3.99 0.02 -19.04
N GLN A 164 -4.46 -1.21 -18.84
CA GLN A 164 -5.89 -1.48 -18.66
C GLN A 164 -6.42 -0.75 -17.41
N ARG A 165 -5.74 -0.88 -16.27
CA ARG A 165 -6.13 -0.23 -15.01
C ARG A 165 -6.08 1.29 -15.11
N THR A 166 -5.06 1.84 -15.73
CA THR A 166 -4.98 3.28 -16.00
C THR A 166 -6.16 3.77 -16.84
N ALA A 167 -6.54 3.02 -17.87
CA ALA A 167 -7.70 3.35 -18.69
C ALA A 167 -9.02 3.27 -17.91
N GLN A 168 -9.18 2.27 -17.04
CA GLN A 168 -10.34 2.14 -16.15
C GLN A 168 -10.41 3.32 -15.16
N THR A 169 -9.30 3.66 -14.51
CA THR A 169 -9.21 4.81 -13.60
C THR A 169 -9.55 6.13 -14.27
N ARG A 170 -9.04 6.37 -15.48
CA ARG A 170 -9.38 7.57 -16.27
C ARG A 170 -10.87 7.66 -16.62
N ASN A 171 -11.55 6.53 -16.76
CA ASN A 171 -12.97 6.48 -17.07
C ASN A 171 -13.86 6.54 -15.82
N TYR A 172 -13.30 6.53 -14.61
CA TYR A 172 -14.02 6.50 -13.34
C TYR A 172 -15.16 7.52 -13.24
N HIS A 173 -14.94 8.77 -13.63
CA HIS A 173 -15.96 9.81 -13.58
C HIS A 173 -17.21 9.50 -14.45
N LYS A 174 -17.06 8.64 -15.46
CA LYS A 174 -18.19 8.20 -16.30
C LYS A 174 -18.87 6.99 -15.69
N THR A 175 -18.09 6.03 -15.21
CA THR A 175 -18.59 4.74 -14.71
C THR A 175 -19.26 4.85 -13.34
N SER A 176 -18.82 5.81 -12.50
CA SER A 176 -19.40 6.09 -11.17
C SER A 176 -20.47 7.18 -11.15
N LYS A 177 -20.77 7.81 -12.31
CA LYS A 177 -21.61 9.01 -12.39
C LYS A 177 -22.99 8.84 -11.74
N ASP A 178 -23.63 7.73 -12.02
CA ASP A 178 -25.01 7.45 -11.59
C ASP A 178 -25.04 6.60 -10.29
N PHE A 179 -23.87 6.38 -9.66
CA PHE A 179 -23.80 5.65 -8.41
C PHE A 179 -24.35 6.49 -7.26
N THR A 180 -25.19 5.88 -6.43
CA THR A 180 -25.70 6.46 -5.17
C THR A 180 -25.71 5.38 -4.10
N PHE A 181 -25.43 5.78 -2.87
CA PHE A 181 -25.53 4.91 -1.70
C PHE A 181 -26.97 4.74 -1.23
N HIS A 182 -27.90 5.59 -1.66
CA HIS A 182 -29.25 5.70 -1.09
C HIS A 182 -29.19 5.83 0.44
N ALA A 183 -28.22 6.60 0.91
CA ALA A 183 -27.93 6.70 2.32
C ALA A 183 -28.86 7.67 3.05
N ARG A 184 -29.19 7.34 4.30
CA ARG A 184 -29.98 8.18 5.20
C ARG A 184 -29.39 8.13 6.61
N SER A 185 -29.54 9.20 7.38
CA SER A 185 -29.17 9.19 8.80
C SER A 185 -30.30 8.60 9.63
N THR A 186 -29.93 7.77 10.61
CA THR A 186 -30.82 7.27 11.67
C THR A 186 -30.72 8.10 12.95
N HIS A 187 -29.74 9.02 13.05
CA HIS A 187 -29.60 9.91 14.19
C HIS A 187 -30.64 11.04 14.16
N GLN A 188 -31.00 11.56 15.32
CA GLN A 188 -32.01 12.62 15.44
C GLN A 188 -31.49 13.93 14.85
N ALA A 189 -32.35 14.67 14.17
CA ALA A 189 -31.94 15.84 13.39
C ALA A 189 -31.53 17.07 14.21
N ASP A 190 -31.92 17.13 15.47
CA ASP A 190 -31.69 18.24 16.41
C ASP A 190 -30.38 18.13 17.19
N GLU A 191 -29.66 17.01 17.06
CA GLU A 191 -28.37 16.81 17.72
C GLU A 191 -27.21 17.30 16.84
N ARG A 192 -26.29 18.07 17.46
CA ARG A 192 -25.02 18.40 16.83
C ARG A 192 -24.04 17.25 16.98
N GLU A 193 -23.45 16.85 15.86
CA GLU A 193 -22.54 15.72 15.81
C GLU A 193 -21.38 15.95 14.85
N VAL A 194 -20.19 15.47 15.25
CA VAL A 194 -18.96 15.60 14.47
C VAL A 194 -18.25 14.26 14.45
N TYR A 195 -18.03 13.72 13.27
CA TYR A 195 -17.30 12.47 13.07
C TYR A 195 -16.05 12.69 12.24
N VAL A 196 -14.95 12.08 12.70
CA VAL A 196 -13.65 12.20 12.04
C VAL A 196 -13.11 10.81 11.68
N MET A 197 -12.72 10.66 10.44
CA MET A 197 -12.09 9.47 9.91
C MET A 197 -10.65 9.81 9.53
N VAL A 198 -9.66 9.21 10.19
CA VAL A 198 -8.25 9.48 9.95
C VAL A 198 -7.59 8.28 9.32
N VAL A 199 -7.10 8.47 8.10
CA VAL A 199 -6.28 7.48 7.40
C VAL A 199 -4.82 7.85 7.61
N GLY A 200 -4.11 7.00 8.37
CA GLY A 200 -2.67 7.07 8.60
C GLY A 200 -1.91 6.47 7.42
N GLU A 201 -0.63 6.75 7.36
CA GLU A 201 0.28 6.31 6.30
C GLU A 201 1.46 5.55 6.89
N THR A 202 1.75 4.36 6.35
CA THR A 202 2.98 3.57 6.60
C THR A 202 3.24 3.25 8.09
N SER A 203 2.21 3.17 8.93
CA SER A 203 2.37 2.96 10.37
C SER A 203 2.06 1.52 10.77
N ARG A 204 3.05 0.79 11.31
CA ARG A 204 2.91 -0.60 11.74
C ARG A 204 2.57 -0.71 13.23
N ALA A 205 1.62 -1.55 13.60
CA ALA A 205 1.14 -1.69 14.98
C ALA A 205 2.23 -2.13 15.96
N CYS A 206 3.21 -2.92 15.52
CA CYS A 206 4.27 -3.45 16.38
C CYS A 206 5.22 -2.38 16.96
N ASN A 207 5.19 -1.13 16.46
CA ASN A 207 5.93 0.00 17.01
C ASN A 207 5.05 0.95 17.84
N TRP A 208 3.80 0.59 18.11
CA TRP A 208 2.92 1.39 18.96
C TRP A 208 2.87 0.82 20.39
N ALA A 209 3.21 1.65 21.38
CA ALA A 209 3.10 1.30 22.81
C ALA A 209 1.67 0.85 23.15
N LEU A 210 0.67 1.42 22.49
CA LEU A 210 -0.74 1.08 22.63
C LEU A 210 -1.05 -0.42 22.33
N TYR A 211 -0.20 -1.08 21.57
CA TYR A 211 -0.30 -2.51 21.22
C TYR A 211 0.80 -3.37 21.85
N GLY A 212 1.49 -2.84 22.88
CA GLY A 212 2.47 -3.58 23.67
C GLY A 212 3.91 -3.47 23.15
N TYR A 213 4.24 -2.44 22.38
CA TYR A 213 5.62 -2.10 22.08
C TYR A 213 6.31 -1.54 23.33
N GLU A 214 7.56 -1.93 23.57
CA GLU A 214 8.29 -1.59 24.79
C GLU A 214 8.66 -0.10 24.90
N ARG A 215 8.79 0.59 23.75
CA ARG A 215 9.16 1.99 23.70
C ARG A 215 7.92 2.88 23.78
N GLU A 216 8.06 4.02 24.47
CA GLU A 216 6.97 4.96 24.70
C GLU A 216 6.66 5.83 23.46
N THR A 217 6.07 5.21 22.45
CA THR A 217 5.70 5.86 21.19
C THR A 217 4.32 6.53 21.22
N ASN A 218 3.45 6.16 22.16
CA ASN A 218 2.09 6.71 22.29
C ASN A 218 1.78 7.21 23.70
N PRO A 219 2.57 8.15 24.26
CA PRO A 219 2.37 8.63 25.64
C PRO A 219 1.02 9.32 25.84
N GLY A 220 0.55 10.03 24.81
CA GLY A 220 -0.70 10.78 24.88
C GLY A 220 -1.94 9.90 24.76
N LEU A 221 -2.04 9.11 23.70
CA LEU A 221 -3.19 8.23 23.46
C LEU A 221 -3.38 7.18 24.56
N SER A 222 -2.30 6.71 25.19
CA SER A 222 -2.39 5.74 26.30
C SER A 222 -3.14 6.27 27.51
N GLY A 223 -3.24 7.58 27.68
CA GLY A 223 -3.95 8.26 28.77
C GLY A 223 -5.36 8.72 28.43
N ILE A 224 -5.81 8.62 27.18
CA ILE A 224 -7.09 9.17 26.72
C ILE A 224 -8.26 8.27 27.09
N GLY A 225 -9.24 8.83 27.80
CA GLY A 225 -10.51 8.17 28.07
C GLY A 225 -11.39 8.04 26.81
N GLY A 226 -12.14 6.92 26.73
CA GLY A 226 -13.04 6.67 25.59
C GLY A 226 -12.39 6.11 24.34
N LEU A 227 -11.10 5.73 24.41
CA LEU A 227 -10.37 5.08 23.35
C LEU A 227 -10.50 3.55 23.48
N THR A 228 -10.79 2.89 22.37
CA THR A 228 -10.79 1.42 22.23
C THR A 228 -9.84 1.04 21.10
N ALA A 229 -8.74 0.37 21.43
CA ALA A 229 -7.74 -0.12 20.50
C ALA A 229 -7.99 -1.59 20.14
N PHE A 230 -7.82 -1.94 18.86
CA PHE A 230 -7.98 -3.29 18.32
C PHE A 230 -6.61 -3.85 17.98
N SER A 231 -6.22 -4.96 18.61
CA SER A 231 -4.84 -5.47 18.54
C SER A 231 -4.58 -6.43 17.36
N HIS A 232 -5.62 -7.06 16.81
CA HIS A 232 -5.48 -8.10 15.81
C HIS A 232 -5.96 -7.63 14.43
N VAL A 233 -5.38 -6.53 13.95
CA VAL A 233 -5.83 -5.87 12.70
C VAL A 233 -4.80 -6.06 11.60
N LEU A 234 -5.24 -6.63 10.48
CA LEU A 234 -4.44 -6.69 9.26
C LEU A 234 -5.10 -5.86 8.15
N THR A 235 -4.29 -5.17 7.37
CA THR A 235 -4.72 -4.57 6.11
C THR A 235 -4.74 -5.61 5.00
N GLU A 236 -5.54 -5.39 3.98
CA GLU A 236 -5.66 -6.28 2.81
C GLU A 236 -4.71 -5.90 1.67
N SER A 237 -3.89 -4.86 1.82
CA SER A 237 -2.87 -4.44 0.85
C SER A 237 -1.74 -3.69 1.53
N ASN A 238 -0.53 -3.77 0.98
CA ASN A 238 0.66 -3.06 1.42
C ASN A 238 1.03 -1.88 0.51
N THR A 239 0.05 -1.35 -0.23
CA THR A 239 0.26 -0.21 -1.15
C THR A 239 -0.86 0.82 -0.98
N THR A 240 -0.50 2.08 -0.81
CA THR A 240 -1.41 3.20 -0.54
C THR A 240 -2.51 3.33 -1.59
N HIS A 241 -2.18 3.19 -2.87
CA HIS A 241 -3.14 3.33 -3.97
C HIS A 241 -4.22 2.23 -4.02
N LYS A 242 -4.08 1.14 -3.24
CA LYS A 242 -5.09 0.10 -3.05
C LYS A 242 -5.74 0.17 -1.67
N SER A 243 -4.92 0.27 -0.61
CA SER A 243 -5.40 0.24 0.77
C SER A 243 -6.28 1.43 1.11
N VAL A 244 -5.85 2.66 0.81
CA VAL A 244 -6.65 3.86 1.12
C VAL A 244 -8.00 3.87 0.41
N PRO A 245 -8.11 3.57 -0.91
CA PRO A 245 -9.41 3.45 -1.54
C PRO A 245 -10.33 2.38 -0.93
N MET A 246 -9.78 1.25 -0.47
CA MET A 246 -10.57 0.24 0.27
C MET A 246 -11.03 0.75 1.63
N LEU A 247 -10.21 1.54 2.35
CA LEU A 247 -10.62 2.17 3.61
C LEU A 247 -11.74 3.19 3.41
N LEU A 248 -11.75 3.90 2.29
CA LEU A 248 -12.69 4.98 1.99
C LEU A 248 -13.96 4.52 1.24
N SER A 249 -14.11 3.24 0.94
CA SER A 249 -15.24 2.73 0.14
C SER A 249 -15.75 1.38 0.67
N PRO A 250 -16.90 0.87 0.19
CA PRO A 250 -17.39 -0.45 0.61
C PRO A 250 -16.60 -1.62 -0.01
N VAL A 251 -15.54 -1.32 -0.74
CA VAL A 251 -14.72 -2.30 -1.47
C VAL A 251 -13.71 -2.96 -0.53
N SER A 252 -13.52 -4.25 -0.66
CA SER A 252 -12.48 -5.05 -0.01
C SER A 252 -11.65 -5.79 -1.06
N ALA A 253 -10.61 -6.51 -0.66
CA ALA A 253 -9.84 -7.34 -1.58
C ALA A 253 -10.72 -8.29 -2.42
N SER A 254 -11.77 -8.85 -1.81
CA SER A 254 -12.69 -9.79 -2.48
C SER A 254 -13.62 -9.14 -3.51
N SER A 255 -13.74 -7.81 -3.51
CA SER A 255 -14.64 -7.05 -4.38
C SER A 255 -13.94 -5.88 -5.10
N PHE A 256 -12.61 -5.92 -5.19
CA PHE A 256 -11.81 -4.76 -5.58
C PHE A 256 -12.18 -4.16 -6.94
N ASP A 257 -12.58 -4.96 -7.91
CA ASP A 257 -12.98 -4.46 -9.23
C ASP A 257 -14.20 -3.52 -9.19
N SER A 258 -14.99 -3.55 -8.09
CA SER A 258 -16.11 -2.64 -7.90
C SER A 258 -15.69 -1.17 -7.72
N ILE A 259 -14.41 -0.92 -7.40
CA ILE A 259 -13.89 0.44 -7.16
C ILE A 259 -14.04 1.35 -8.38
N TYR A 260 -14.01 0.79 -9.57
CA TYR A 260 -14.18 1.54 -10.83
C TYR A 260 -15.61 2.06 -11.07
N TYR A 261 -16.58 1.66 -10.23
CA TYR A 261 -18.01 1.94 -10.41
C TYR A 261 -18.66 2.56 -9.18
N GLN A 262 -18.00 2.53 -8.01
CA GLN A 262 -18.57 2.98 -6.73
C GLN A 262 -17.91 4.29 -6.28
N LYS A 263 -18.62 5.05 -5.45
CA LYS A 263 -18.12 6.26 -4.79
C LYS A 263 -17.59 5.97 -3.38
N GLY A 264 -16.95 6.97 -2.78
CA GLY A 264 -16.39 6.90 -1.45
C GLY A 264 -17.41 7.18 -0.33
N ILE A 265 -16.97 6.93 0.92
CA ILE A 265 -17.75 7.15 2.15
C ILE A 265 -18.27 8.58 2.27
N ILE A 266 -17.54 9.54 1.72
CA ILE A 266 -17.90 10.97 1.72
C ILE A 266 -19.27 11.16 1.07
N THR A 267 -19.51 10.51 -0.07
CA THR A 267 -20.82 10.55 -0.74
C THR A 267 -21.93 9.94 0.15
N ALA A 268 -21.66 8.84 0.86
CA ALA A 268 -22.65 8.24 1.76
C ALA A 268 -23.05 9.19 2.90
N PHE A 269 -22.08 9.84 3.54
CA PHE A 269 -22.35 10.83 4.58
C PHE A 269 -23.06 12.08 4.03
N LYS A 270 -22.69 12.52 2.83
CA LYS A 270 -23.34 13.66 2.16
C LYS A 270 -24.81 13.36 1.85
N GLU A 271 -25.13 12.18 1.31
CA GLU A 271 -26.51 11.73 1.09
C GLU A 271 -27.29 11.63 2.40
N ALA A 272 -26.63 11.26 3.51
CA ALA A 272 -27.23 11.22 4.85
C ALA A 272 -27.38 12.60 5.51
N GLY A 273 -27.03 13.70 4.80
CA GLY A 273 -27.22 15.06 5.25
C GLY A 273 -26.09 15.66 6.10
N TYR A 274 -24.89 15.06 6.07
CA TYR A 274 -23.70 15.63 6.70
C TYR A 274 -23.02 16.64 5.78
N GLN A 275 -22.52 17.73 6.36
CA GLN A 275 -21.52 18.58 5.69
C GLN A 275 -20.18 17.84 5.75
N THR A 276 -19.54 17.70 4.60
CA THR A 276 -18.38 16.86 4.45
C THR A 276 -17.11 17.63 4.15
N ALA A 277 -15.98 17.22 4.73
CA ALA A 277 -14.67 17.76 4.43
C ALA A 277 -13.64 16.63 4.23
N PHE A 278 -12.68 16.87 3.33
CA PHE A 278 -11.53 15.99 3.09
C PHE A 278 -10.25 16.81 3.07
N PHE A 279 -9.29 16.48 3.93
CA PHE A 279 -7.98 17.16 3.96
C PHE A 279 -6.86 16.15 3.90
N SER A 280 -5.94 16.35 2.96
CA SER A 280 -4.82 15.45 2.72
C SER A 280 -3.49 16.19 2.82
N ASN A 281 -2.53 15.58 3.54
CA ASN A 281 -1.12 15.97 3.54
C ASN A 281 -0.32 15.19 2.50
N GLN A 282 -0.97 14.67 1.46
CA GLN A 282 -0.30 14.03 0.33
C GLN A 282 -0.55 14.81 -0.95
N ARG A 283 0.30 14.59 -1.97
CA ARG A 283 0.15 15.24 -3.26
C ARG A 283 -0.98 14.59 -4.06
N TYR A 284 -1.61 15.40 -4.88
CA TYR A 284 -2.57 14.94 -5.87
C TYR A 284 -1.89 14.03 -6.91
N ASN A 285 -2.39 12.83 -7.10
CA ASN A 285 -1.78 11.82 -7.97
C ASN A 285 -2.75 11.19 -8.98
N HIS A 286 -3.95 11.77 -9.15
CA HIS A 286 -4.99 11.30 -10.07
C HIS A 286 -5.50 9.88 -9.77
N SER A 287 -5.44 9.44 -8.51
CA SER A 287 -5.91 8.15 -8.03
C SER A 287 -7.35 8.22 -7.46
N PHE A 288 -7.86 7.07 -7.02
CA PHE A 288 -9.15 7.00 -6.31
C PHE A 288 -9.16 7.80 -5.01
N ILE A 289 -8.00 8.01 -4.36
CA ILE A 289 -7.89 8.85 -3.16
C ILE A 289 -8.36 10.27 -3.48
N ASP A 290 -7.86 10.82 -4.58
CA ASP A 290 -8.21 12.16 -5.04
C ASP A 290 -9.66 12.25 -5.49
N PHE A 291 -10.14 11.20 -6.17
CA PHE A 291 -11.52 11.16 -6.65
C PHE A 291 -12.51 11.14 -5.48
N PHE A 292 -12.27 10.29 -4.48
CA PHE A 292 -13.08 10.23 -3.28
C PHE A 292 -12.97 11.50 -2.43
N GLY A 293 -11.76 12.05 -2.29
CA GLY A 293 -11.57 13.32 -1.58
C GLY A 293 -12.36 14.48 -2.18
N LYS A 294 -12.42 14.55 -3.51
CA LYS A 294 -13.19 15.59 -4.24
C LYS A 294 -14.71 15.41 -4.18
N GLU A 295 -15.23 14.33 -3.62
CA GLU A 295 -16.66 14.20 -3.33
C GLU A 295 -17.11 15.13 -2.19
N ALA A 296 -16.18 15.59 -1.33
CA ALA A 296 -16.47 16.43 -0.18
C ALA A 296 -16.96 17.83 -0.58
N ASP A 297 -17.75 18.47 0.31
CA ASP A 297 -18.18 19.84 0.14
C ASP A 297 -17.01 20.82 0.26
N THR A 298 -16.04 20.49 1.12
CA THR A 298 -14.75 21.20 1.25
C THR A 298 -13.62 20.19 1.15
N TYR A 299 -12.63 20.43 0.31
CA TYR A 299 -11.43 19.59 0.25
C TYR A 299 -10.18 20.42 0.06
N ASP A 300 -9.04 19.92 0.55
CA ASP A 300 -7.73 20.53 0.39
C ASP A 300 -6.63 19.45 0.37
N PHE A 301 -5.68 19.61 -0.54
CA PHE A 301 -4.44 18.84 -0.64
C PHE A 301 -3.30 19.79 -0.35
N ILE A 302 -2.91 19.91 0.92
CA ILE A 302 -2.06 21.00 1.42
C ILE A 302 -0.68 21.10 0.78
N LYS A 303 -0.23 20.07 0.06
CA LYS A 303 1.04 20.08 -0.70
C LYS A 303 0.90 20.62 -2.13
N GLU A 304 -0.32 20.82 -2.65
CA GLU A 304 -0.55 21.25 -4.03
C GLU A 304 -0.44 22.78 -4.20
N ASP A 305 -0.87 23.55 -3.21
CA ASP A 305 -1.00 25.01 -3.33
C ASP A 305 0.34 25.78 -3.30
N VAL A 306 1.44 25.10 -3.01
CA VAL A 306 2.73 25.75 -2.72
C VAL A 306 3.72 25.55 -3.85
N GLY A 307 3.50 25.51 -5.06
CA GLY A 307 4.44 25.53 -6.22
C GLY A 307 5.93 25.11 -5.98
N ASP A 308 6.27 24.73 -4.75
CA ASP A 308 7.57 24.26 -4.30
C ASP A 308 7.52 22.73 -4.13
N SER A 309 8.30 22.02 -4.94
CA SER A 309 8.41 20.56 -4.86
C SER A 309 9.01 20.06 -3.52
N ASN A 310 9.73 20.92 -2.81
CA ASN A 310 10.37 20.60 -1.53
C ASN A 310 9.48 20.95 -0.32
N TYR A 311 8.29 21.53 -0.54
CA TYR A 311 7.37 21.81 0.55
C TYR A 311 6.84 20.52 1.17
N ASN A 312 7.20 20.28 2.43
CA ASN A 312 6.87 19.08 3.18
C ASN A 312 6.30 19.45 4.56
N PRO A 313 5.03 19.90 4.60
CA PRO A 313 4.37 20.29 5.85
C PRO A 313 4.14 19.09 6.75
N SER A 314 4.12 19.34 8.05
CA SER A 314 3.74 18.33 9.03
C SER A 314 2.23 18.08 9.03
N ASP A 315 1.79 16.91 9.49
CA ASP A 315 0.36 16.59 9.61
C ASP A 315 -0.39 17.55 10.55
N ASN A 316 0.30 18.22 11.47
CA ASN A 316 -0.29 19.25 12.33
C ASN A 316 -0.89 20.44 11.55
N GLU A 317 -0.50 20.68 10.30
CA GLU A 317 -1.14 21.70 9.46
C GLU A 317 -2.60 21.35 9.13
N LEU A 318 -2.94 20.06 9.07
CA LEU A 318 -4.33 19.60 8.90
C LEU A 318 -5.24 20.08 10.04
N LEU A 319 -4.71 20.21 11.27
CA LEU A 319 -5.48 20.68 12.42
C LEU A 319 -6.04 22.09 12.24
N LYS A 320 -5.33 22.95 11.49
CA LYS A 320 -5.81 24.31 11.18
C LYS A 320 -7.06 24.26 10.30
N LEU A 321 -7.09 23.33 9.35
CA LEU A 321 -8.25 23.12 8.48
C LEU A 321 -9.43 22.53 9.25
N VAL A 322 -9.15 21.56 10.14
CA VAL A 322 -10.17 21.01 11.06
C VAL A 322 -10.75 22.10 11.94
N ALA A 323 -9.94 22.97 12.56
CA ALA A 323 -10.41 24.07 13.39
C ALA A 323 -11.36 25.00 12.60
N LYS A 324 -11.02 25.31 11.34
CA LYS A 324 -11.87 26.10 10.44
C LYS A 324 -13.22 25.43 10.17
N GLU A 325 -13.22 24.12 9.92
CA GLU A 325 -14.45 23.37 9.69
C GLU A 325 -15.33 23.31 10.95
N LEU A 326 -14.75 22.99 12.11
CA LEU A 326 -15.46 22.96 13.39
C LEU A 326 -16.06 24.34 13.73
N GLY A 327 -15.34 25.41 13.39
CA GLY A 327 -15.79 26.79 13.58
C GLY A 327 -17.03 27.19 12.76
N LYS A 328 -17.42 26.42 11.73
CA LYS A 328 -18.67 26.65 10.97
C LYS A 328 -19.93 26.38 11.80
N GLY A 329 -19.83 25.59 12.87
CA GLY A 329 -20.92 25.34 13.82
C GLY A 329 -22.15 24.64 13.22
N VAL A 330 -22.00 23.91 12.12
CA VAL A 330 -23.10 23.17 11.49
C VAL A 330 -23.53 21.97 12.34
N SER A 331 -24.77 21.53 12.19
CA SER A 331 -25.35 20.47 13.02
C SER A 331 -24.68 19.11 12.81
N ARG A 332 -24.32 18.76 11.58
CA ARG A 332 -23.73 17.46 11.23
C ARG A 332 -22.49 17.65 10.38
N GLN A 333 -21.35 17.16 10.86
CA GLN A 333 -20.07 17.24 10.14
C GLN A 333 -19.42 15.87 10.05
N PHE A 334 -18.89 15.57 8.87
CA PHE A 334 -18.03 14.41 8.64
C PHE A 334 -16.73 14.87 7.99
N ILE A 335 -15.61 14.61 8.65
CA ILE A 335 -14.28 15.06 8.23
C ILE A 335 -13.40 13.84 8.00
N VAL A 336 -12.80 13.74 6.83
CA VAL A 336 -11.79 12.73 6.49
C VAL A 336 -10.42 13.40 6.43
N LEU A 337 -9.46 12.85 7.16
CA LEU A 337 -8.06 13.28 7.15
C LEU A 337 -7.19 12.18 6.56
N HIS A 338 -6.31 12.53 5.65
CA HIS A 338 -5.32 11.65 5.07
C HIS A 338 -3.93 12.21 5.38
N THR A 339 -3.23 11.56 6.30
CA THR A 339 -1.94 12.03 6.82
C THR A 339 -0.79 11.59 5.93
N TYR A 340 0.40 12.16 6.15
CA TYR A 340 1.66 11.67 5.58
C TYR A 340 2.41 10.73 6.55
N GLY A 341 1.98 10.69 7.80
CA GLY A 341 2.26 9.70 8.84
C GLY A 341 3.73 9.37 9.00
N SER A 342 4.05 8.08 8.85
CA SER A 342 5.41 7.54 8.99
C SER A 342 6.05 7.19 7.64
N HIS A 343 5.64 7.82 6.54
CA HIS A 343 6.23 7.59 5.22
C HIS A 343 7.73 7.89 5.19
N PHE A 344 8.52 7.08 4.52
CA PHE A 344 9.96 7.34 4.32
C PHE A 344 10.16 8.67 3.52
N ASN A 345 11.14 9.54 3.84
CA ASN A 345 12.16 9.50 4.86
C ASN A 345 11.59 9.87 6.25
N TYR A 346 11.68 8.97 7.23
CA TYR A 346 11.07 9.13 8.57
C TYR A 346 11.51 10.40 9.29
N LYS A 347 12.80 10.81 9.14
CA LYS A 347 13.37 12.00 9.79
C LYS A 347 12.66 13.30 9.39
N GLU A 348 12.00 13.31 8.24
CA GLU A 348 11.28 14.47 7.74
C GLU A 348 9.83 14.55 8.22
N ARG A 349 9.37 13.57 9.01
CA ARG A 349 7.98 13.50 9.48
C ARG A 349 7.73 14.28 10.76
N TYR A 350 8.78 14.71 11.45
CA TYR A 350 8.71 15.45 12.71
C TYR A 350 9.77 16.53 12.79
N PRO A 351 9.50 17.65 13.51
CA PRO A 351 10.50 18.69 13.76
C PRO A 351 11.67 18.15 14.60
N ALA A 352 12.88 18.61 14.33
CA ALA A 352 14.10 18.12 15.01
C ALA A 352 14.04 18.26 16.54
N GLU A 353 13.39 19.31 17.04
CA GLU A 353 13.19 19.56 18.47
C GLU A 353 12.22 18.60 19.14
N GLN A 354 11.45 17.85 18.38
CA GLN A 354 10.53 16.81 18.87
C GLN A 354 11.09 15.40 18.76
N ALA A 355 12.34 15.26 18.34
CA ALA A 355 13.04 13.98 18.37
C ALA A 355 13.25 13.52 19.81
N PHE A 356 12.74 12.34 20.14
CA PHE A 356 12.82 11.73 21.46
C PHE A 356 13.82 10.57 21.51
N PHE A 357 13.77 9.70 20.49
CA PHE A 357 14.67 8.56 20.36
C PHE A 357 15.88 8.96 19.52
N LEU A 358 17.09 8.83 20.08
CA LEU A 358 18.34 9.27 19.47
C LEU A 358 19.41 8.17 19.57
N PRO A 359 20.38 8.11 18.63
CA PRO A 359 20.51 8.94 17.43
C PRO A 359 19.48 8.55 16.35
N ASP A 360 18.92 9.54 15.65
CA ASP A 360 17.93 9.36 14.58
C ASP A 360 18.48 9.75 13.18
N MET A 361 19.81 9.79 13.06
CA MET A 361 20.57 10.05 11.85
C MET A 361 21.89 9.29 11.89
N PRO A 362 22.47 8.86 10.75
CA PRO A 362 21.90 8.92 9.39
C PRO A 362 20.76 7.91 9.19
N VAL A 363 19.88 8.17 8.20
CA VAL A 363 18.73 7.33 7.83
C VAL A 363 18.85 6.73 6.42
N ASP A 364 20.07 6.53 5.96
CA ASP A 364 20.30 5.82 4.69
C ASP A 364 19.75 4.39 4.78
N ALA A 365 19.17 3.89 3.68
CA ALA A 365 18.57 2.57 3.59
C ALA A 365 19.63 1.44 3.60
N GLU A 366 20.41 1.36 4.66
CA GLU A 366 21.44 0.36 4.88
C GLU A 366 21.28 -0.30 6.26
N VAL A 367 21.46 -1.62 6.31
CA VAL A 367 21.34 -2.41 7.55
C VAL A 367 22.16 -1.86 8.72
N LYS A 368 23.33 -1.30 8.45
CA LYS A 368 24.19 -0.69 9.49
C LYS A 368 23.56 0.49 10.23
N TYR A 369 22.53 1.14 9.64
CA TYR A 369 21.81 2.26 10.22
C TYR A 369 20.43 1.86 10.75
N LYS A 370 20.15 0.55 10.88
CA LYS A 370 18.86 0.03 11.35
C LYS A 370 18.36 0.71 12.62
N ASP A 371 19.22 0.87 13.62
CA ASP A 371 18.83 1.45 14.91
C ASP A 371 18.45 2.93 14.78
N ASN A 372 19.15 3.67 13.94
CA ASN A 372 18.83 5.07 13.65
C ASN A 372 17.51 5.19 12.88
N LEU A 373 17.27 4.28 11.91
CA LEU A 373 16.02 4.21 11.16
C LEU A 373 14.83 3.90 12.08
N ILE A 374 14.99 2.94 13.00
CA ILE A 374 13.97 2.62 14.01
C ILE A 374 13.73 3.83 14.93
N ASN A 375 14.79 4.53 15.37
CA ASN A 375 14.66 5.73 16.18
C ASN A 375 13.86 6.82 15.45
N ALA A 376 14.19 7.09 14.19
CA ALA A 376 13.48 8.06 13.37
C ALA A 376 12.02 7.64 13.12
N TYR A 377 11.79 6.37 12.86
CA TYR A 377 10.45 5.81 12.68
C TYR A 377 9.60 5.92 13.96
N ASP A 378 10.13 5.56 15.12
CA ASP A 378 9.43 5.68 16.39
C ASP A 378 9.15 7.14 16.76
N ASN A 379 10.05 8.08 16.41
CA ASN A 379 9.78 9.51 16.54
C ASN A 379 8.62 9.97 15.65
N SER A 380 8.48 9.45 14.43
CA SER A 380 7.36 9.77 13.55
C SER A 380 6.03 9.27 14.11
N ILE A 381 6.02 8.08 14.74
CA ILE A 381 4.83 7.54 15.43
C ILE A 381 4.49 8.40 16.65
N ARG A 382 5.49 8.81 17.43
CA ARG A 382 5.28 9.71 18.58
C ARG A 382 4.73 11.08 18.16
N TYR A 383 5.11 11.55 16.99
CA TYR A 383 4.57 12.77 16.43
C TYR A 383 3.12 12.60 15.94
N THR A 384 2.79 11.44 15.37
CA THR A 384 1.42 11.05 15.03
C THR A 384 0.54 10.93 16.27
N ASP A 385 1.06 10.39 17.39
CA ASP A 385 0.38 10.39 18.68
C ASP A 385 -0.02 11.81 19.13
N ASN A 386 0.93 12.75 19.09
CA ASN A 386 0.66 14.15 19.41
C ASN A 386 -0.41 14.78 18.50
N PHE A 387 -0.36 14.52 17.19
CA PHE A 387 -1.37 14.96 16.25
C PHE A 387 -2.76 14.46 16.61
N LEU A 388 -2.89 13.15 16.88
CA LEU A 388 -4.17 12.52 17.21
C LEU A 388 -4.73 12.98 18.55
N VAL A 389 -3.88 13.16 19.56
CA VAL A 389 -4.28 13.73 20.87
C VAL A 389 -4.86 15.12 20.69
N ARG A 390 -4.16 16.02 19.99
CA ARG A 390 -4.63 17.39 19.72
C ARG A 390 -5.95 17.39 18.94
N LEU A 391 -6.11 16.49 17.99
CA LEU A 391 -7.36 16.35 17.25
C LEU A 391 -8.52 15.91 18.17
N ILE A 392 -8.26 14.96 19.06
CA ILE A 392 -9.24 14.50 20.05
C ILE A 392 -9.61 15.65 21.01
N ASP A 393 -8.64 16.41 21.50
CA ASP A 393 -8.88 17.57 22.37
C ASP A 393 -9.80 18.60 21.67
N MET A 394 -9.53 18.90 20.40
CA MET A 394 -10.37 19.80 19.60
C MET A 394 -11.82 19.29 19.48
N LEU A 395 -12.01 17.96 19.37
CA LEU A 395 -13.36 17.36 19.33
C LEU A 395 -14.03 17.40 20.70
N GLN A 396 -13.30 17.16 21.79
CA GLN A 396 -13.81 17.27 23.16
C GLN A 396 -14.29 18.69 23.49
N GLU A 397 -13.55 19.71 23.06
CA GLU A 397 -13.90 21.12 23.25
C GLU A 397 -15.21 21.51 22.57
N GLN A 398 -15.67 20.76 21.56
CA GLN A 398 -16.98 21.02 20.92
C GLN A 398 -18.17 20.68 21.85
N HIS A 399 -17.99 19.83 22.86
CA HIS A 399 -19.05 19.35 23.79
C HIS A 399 -20.28 18.76 23.07
N VAL A 400 -20.07 18.07 21.95
CA VAL A 400 -21.11 17.46 21.12
C VAL A 400 -20.90 15.93 21.02
N ASN A 401 -21.86 15.24 20.40
CA ASN A 401 -21.66 13.84 20.03
C ASN A 401 -20.53 13.76 19.00
N SER A 402 -19.38 13.23 19.39
CA SER A 402 -18.25 13.09 18.48
C SER A 402 -17.54 11.77 18.64
N ALA A 403 -17.03 11.26 17.52
CA ALA A 403 -16.18 10.09 17.48
C ALA A 403 -15.09 10.24 16.42
N LEU A 404 -13.97 9.56 16.66
CA LEU A 404 -12.85 9.48 15.75
C LEU A 404 -12.50 8.01 15.54
N ILE A 405 -12.23 7.65 14.28
CA ILE A 405 -11.67 6.35 13.91
C ILE A 405 -10.32 6.56 13.22
N TYR A 406 -9.32 5.76 13.58
CA TYR A 406 -7.98 5.79 13.01
C TYR A 406 -7.52 4.40 12.60
N THR A 407 -6.91 4.29 11.43
CA THR A 407 -6.07 3.16 11.04
C THR A 407 -4.97 3.64 10.09
N SER A 408 -3.84 2.93 10.05
CA SER A 408 -2.89 3.11 8.94
C SER A 408 -3.34 2.29 7.74
N ASP A 409 -2.97 2.75 6.58
CA ASP A 409 -3.23 2.07 5.31
C ASP A 409 -2.40 0.78 5.18
N HIS A 410 -1.13 0.81 5.54
CA HIS A 410 -0.21 -0.33 5.66
C HIS A 410 0.89 -0.01 6.67
N GLY A 411 1.76 -0.98 6.90
CA GLY A 411 3.00 -0.81 7.65
C GLY A 411 4.23 -0.89 6.74
N GLU A 412 5.40 -1.19 7.30
CA GLU A 412 6.67 -1.15 6.59
C GLU A 412 7.73 -2.08 7.19
N ASP A 413 8.64 -2.59 6.37
CA ASP A 413 9.84 -3.30 6.82
C ASP A 413 10.98 -2.31 7.09
N ILE A 414 11.72 -2.51 8.18
CA ILE A 414 12.89 -1.69 8.55
C ILE A 414 14.04 -2.63 8.95
N PHE A 415 14.45 -3.51 8.05
CA PHE A 415 15.49 -4.52 8.30
C PHE A 415 15.23 -5.37 9.55
N ASP A 416 13.98 -5.73 9.79
CA ASP A 416 13.51 -6.33 11.06
C ASP A 416 14.16 -7.67 11.38
N ASP A 417 14.40 -8.49 10.37
CA ASP A 417 14.96 -9.83 10.51
C ASP A 417 16.08 -10.11 9.49
N ASN A 418 16.50 -11.36 9.41
CA ASN A 418 17.61 -11.81 8.54
C ASN A 418 17.30 -11.68 7.04
N ARG A 419 16.07 -11.36 6.65
CA ARG A 419 15.69 -11.11 5.25
C ARG A 419 16.18 -9.74 4.77
N HIS A 420 16.44 -8.83 5.70
CA HIS A 420 16.85 -7.46 5.45
C HIS A 420 15.91 -6.70 4.50
N LEU A 421 14.59 -6.96 4.62
CA LEU A 421 13.59 -6.24 3.86
C LEU A 421 13.50 -4.79 4.33
N PHE A 422 13.21 -3.90 3.38
CA PHE A 422 13.09 -2.48 3.65
C PHE A 422 11.95 -1.89 2.83
N LEU A 423 11.22 -0.92 3.37
CA LEU A 423 10.03 -0.29 2.80
C LEU A 423 8.83 -1.24 2.69
N HIS A 424 7.86 -0.84 1.87
CA HIS A 424 6.60 -1.54 1.61
C HIS A 424 6.45 -1.85 0.10
N ALA A 425 5.24 -2.22 -0.33
CA ALA A 425 4.90 -2.54 -1.73
C ALA A 425 5.65 -3.74 -2.30
N SER A 426 6.17 -4.64 -1.45
CA SER A 426 6.73 -5.91 -1.93
C SER A 426 5.61 -6.80 -2.49
N PRO A 427 5.87 -7.56 -3.58
CA PRO A 427 4.87 -8.46 -4.19
C PRO A 427 4.33 -9.52 -3.23
N VAL A 428 5.15 -9.93 -2.26
CA VAL A 428 4.78 -10.80 -1.15
C VAL A 428 4.85 -9.96 0.13
N PRO A 429 3.73 -9.74 0.84
CA PRO A 429 3.74 -8.90 2.02
C PRO A 429 4.46 -9.59 3.18
N SER A 430 5.05 -8.79 4.07
CA SER A 430 5.54 -9.24 5.37
C SER A 430 4.50 -8.97 6.47
N TYR A 431 4.70 -9.59 7.64
CA TYR A 431 3.96 -9.24 8.85
C TYR A 431 4.02 -7.75 9.15
N TYR A 432 5.18 -7.13 9.01
CA TYR A 432 5.41 -5.72 9.33
C TYR A 432 4.68 -4.77 8.39
N GLN A 433 4.42 -5.19 7.15
CA GLN A 433 3.71 -4.39 6.17
C GLN A 433 2.18 -4.45 6.33
N ILE A 434 1.63 -5.52 6.93
CA ILE A 434 0.17 -5.71 7.00
C ILE A 434 -0.44 -5.58 8.39
N HIS A 435 0.34 -5.66 9.47
CA HIS A 435 -0.16 -5.46 10.83
C HIS A 435 -0.19 -3.97 11.18
N VAL A 436 -1.39 -3.38 11.17
CA VAL A 436 -1.61 -1.93 11.28
C VAL A 436 -2.33 -1.54 12.58
N PRO A 437 -2.08 -0.35 13.13
CA PRO A 437 -2.84 0.18 14.25
C PRO A 437 -4.28 0.49 13.83
N PHE A 438 -5.23 0.23 14.73
CA PHE A 438 -6.64 0.54 14.54
C PHE A 438 -7.25 0.87 15.88
N PHE A 439 -7.86 2.04 16.03
CA PHE A 439 -8.59 2.39 17.23
C PHE A 439 -9.79 3.31 16.93
N ILE A 440 -10.69 3.37 17.88
CA ILE A 440 -11.85 4.27 17.90
C ILE A 440 -11.79 5.08 19.20
N TRP A 441 -12.05 6.36 19.09
CA TRP A 441 -12.31 7.23 20.23
C TRP A 441 -13.73 7.78 20.16
N MET A 442 -14.40 7.84 21.32
CA MET A 442 -15.76 8.35 21.47
C MET A 442 -15.82 9.37 22.60
N SER A 443 -16.40 10.55 22.36
CA SER A 443 -16.63 11.58 23.37
C SER A 443 -17.56 11.08 24.49
N ASP A 444 -17.54 11.75 25.65
CA ASP A 444 -18.42 11.44 26.75
C ASP A 444 -19.90 11.51 26.38
N ASN A 445 -20.29 12.54 25.62
CA ASN A 445 -21.65 12.70 25.11
C ASN A 445 -22.04 11.52 24.20
N TYR A 446 -21.15 11.13 23.30
CA TYR A 446 -21.40 10.02 22.39
C TYR A 446 -21.55 8.69 23.13
N ARG A 447 -20.67 8.40 24.10
CA ARG A 447 -20.73 7.17 24.91
C ARG A 447 -22.00 7.06 25.75
N GLN A 448 -22.48 8.20 26.27
CA GLN A 448 -23.74 8.23 27.00
C GLN A 448 -24.94 8.02 26.11
N ARG A 449 -24.87 8.53 24.88
CA ARG A 449 -25.97 8.46 23.90
C ARG A 449 -26.07 7.09 23.22
N TYR A 450 -24.93 6.48 22.92
CA TYR A 450 -24.82 5.22 22.17
C TYR A 450 -23.97 4.18 22.94
N PRO A 451 -24.33 3.80 24.18
CA PRO A 451 -23.50 2.92 25.02
C PRO A 451 -23.28 1.53 24.40
N SER A 452 -24.25 1.02 23.66
CA SER A 452 -24.15 -0.28 23.01
C SER A 452 -23.03 -0.38 21.97
N LEU A 453 -22.68 0.73 21.30
CA LEU A 453 -21.58 0.75 20.32
C LEU A 453 -20.24 0.66 21.04
N LEU A 454 -20.09 1.32 22.20
CA LEU A 454 -18.89 1.20 23.02
C LEU A 454 -18.73 -0.22 23.59
N GLU A 455 -19.81 -0.79 24.12
CA GLU A 455 -19.81 -2.16 24.65
C GLU A 455 -19.41 -3.18 23.58
N ALA A 456 -19.97 -3.06 22.36
CA ALA A 456 -19.61 -3.91 21.24
C ALA A 456 -18.14 -3.72 20.82
N ALA A 457 -17.66 -2.48 20.72
CA ALA A 457 -16.26 -2.19 20.41
C ALA A 457 -15.31 -2.85 21.42
N GLN A 458 -15.62 -2.74 22.72
CA GLN A 458 -14.82 -3.37 23.79
C GLN A 458 -14.84 -4.90 23.71
N ALA A 459 -15.99 -5.49 23.40
CA ALA A 459 -16.13 -6.93 23.22
C ALA A 459 -15.36 -7.46 22.00
N ASN A 460 -15.23 -6.64 20.95
CA ASN A 460 -14.58 -7.02 19.69
C ASN A 460 -13.08 -6.69 19.64
N ARG A 461 -12.50 -6.00 20.63
CA ARG A 461 -11.14 -5.44 20.59
C ARG A 461 -10.00 -6.46 20.35
N GLN A 462 -10.24 -7.73 20.66
CA GLN A 462 -9.26 -8.82 20.47
C GLN A 462 -9.65 -9.80 19.37
N LYS A 463 -10.72 -9.48 18.63
CA LYS A 463 -11.09 -10.28 17.45
C LYS A 463 -10.23 -9.96 16.26
N ASN A 464 -10.14 -10.90 15.34
CA ASN A 464 -9.46 -10.71 14.08
C ASN A 464 -10.24 -9.74 13.18
N VAL A 465 -9.61 -8.61 12.83
CA VAL A 465 -10.21 -7.54 12.04
C VAL A 465 -9.41 -7.35 10.75
N SER A 466 -10.10 -7.18 9.62
CA SER A 466 -9.52 -6.62 8.40
C SER A 466 -9.82 -5.11 8.37
N SER A 467 -8.77 -4.26 8.39
CA SER A 467 -8.98 -2.81 8.36
C SER A 467 -9.72 -2.38 7.10
N SER A 468 -9.34 -2.89 5.93
CA SER A 468 -9.96 -2.54 4.64
C SER A 468 -11.46 -2.86 4.58
N ALA A 469 -11.88 -4.00 5.15
CA ALA A 469 -13.28 -4.39 5.16
C ALA A 469 -14.08 -3.71 6.28
N SER A 470 -13.44 -3.38 7.43
CA SER A 470 -14.13 -2.95 8.64
C SER A 470 -14.18 -1.43 8.83
N PHE A 471 -13.19 -0.69 8.35
CA PHE A 471 -13.06 0.75 8.61
C PHE A 471 -14.24 1.55 8.06
N PHE A 472 -14.59 1.33 6.80
CA PHE A 472 -15.77 1.92 6.16
C PHE A 472 -17.06 1.57 6.90
N GLN A 473 -17.29 0.28 7.20
CA GLN A 473 -18.52 -0.21 7.82
C GLN A 473 -18.70 0.31 9.25
N THR A 474 -17.59 0.36 10.00
CA THR A 474 -17.59 0.90 11.36
C THR A 474 -17.92 2.39 11.38
N MET A 475 -17.38 3.16 10.43
CA MET A 475 -17.65 4.59 10.35
C MET A 475 -19.11 4.87 9.96
N LEU A 476 -19.72 4.08 9.08
CA LEU A 476 -21.16 4.20 8.77
C LEU A 476 -22.01 3.93 10.01
N GLU A 477 -21.66 2.92 10.81
CA GLU A 477 -22.40 2.60 12.04
C GLU A 477 -22.26 3.71 13.09
N ILE A 478 -21.04 4.19 13.33
CA ILE A 478 -20.76 5.32 14.25
C ILE A 478 -21.55 6.57 13.83
N GLY A 479 -21.61 6.89 12.54
CA GLY A 479 -22.36 8.04 12.02
C GLY A 479 -23.87 7.80 11.87
N GLY A 480 -24.39 6.62 12.26
CA GLY A 480 -25.79 6.28 12.06
C GLY A 480 -26.24 6.35 10.59
N VAL A 481 -25.33 6.08 9.66
CA VAL A 481 -25.61 6.09 8.22
C VAL A 481 -26.11 4.73 7.80
N GLU A 482 -27.36 4.68 7.36
CA GLU A 482 -28.01 3.47 6.84
C GLU A 482 -28.02 3.50 5.32
N THR A 483 -27.57 2.41 4.70
CA THR A 483 -27.48 2.23 3.25
C THR A 483 -27.47 0.75 2.90
N PRO A 484 -27.91 0.34 1.70
CA PRO A 484 -27.77 -1.04 1.22
C PRO A 484 -26.34 -1.57 1.19
N TYR A 485 -25.34 -0.71 1.28
CA TYR A 485 -23.90 -1.04 1.31
C TYR A 485 -23.35 -1.22 2.72
N ARG A 486 -24.13 -0.93 3.77
CA ARG A 486 -23.73 -1.16 5.15
C ARG A 486 -23.89 -2.64 5.51
N ASN A 487 -22.85 -3.17 6.16
CA ASN A 487 -22.81 -4.54 6.65
C ASN A 487 -22.32 -4.57 8.11
N ASP A 488 -23.27 -4.68 9.04
CA ASP A 488 -22.99 -4.66 10.48
C ASP A 488 -22.10 -5.83 10.94
N SER A 489 -22.07 -6.94 10.18
CA SER A 489 -21.19 -8.07 10.49
C SER A 489 -19.69 -7.76 10.23
N LEU A 490 -19.37 -6.62 9.64
CA LEU A 490 -18.01 -6.14 9.41
C LEU A 490 -17.67 -4.92 10.28
N SER A 491 -18.65 -4.32 10.98
CA SER A 491 -18.40 -3.20 11.87
C SER A 491 -17.92 -3.68 13.23
N VAL A 492 -16.78 -3.17 13.70
CA VAL A 492 -16.23 -3.54 15.01
C VAL A 492 -16.99 -2.92 16.19
N THR A 493 -17.88 -1.96 15.93
CA THR A 493 -18.82 -1.39 16.92
C THR A 493 -20.15 -2.13 16.97
N SER A 494 -20.33 -3.16 16.15
CA SER A 494 -21.54 -3.95 16.11
C SER A 494 -21.47 -5.22 16.98
N ALA A 495 -22.54 -5.53 17.69
CA ALA A 495 -22.71 -6.82 18.35
C ALA A 495 -22.80 -8.00 17.35
N LEU A 496 -23.08 -7.69 16.08
CA LEU A 496 -23.15 -8.68 14.99
C LEU A 496 -21.80 -8.93 14.31
N PHE A 497 -20.71 -8.30 14.78
CA PHE A 497 -19.39 -8.46 14.18
C PHE A 497 -18.94 -9.93 14.17
N ILE A 498 -18.54 -10.41 12.99
CA ILE A 498 -18.06 -11.78 12.76
C ILE A 498 -16.66 -11.73 12.15
N GLU A 499 -15.74 -12.47 12.75
CA GLU A 499 -14.40 -12.68 12.19
C GLU A 499 -14.49 -13.38 10.84
N ARG A 500 -13.69 -12.93 9.88
CA ARG A 500 -13.62 -13.45 8.52
C ARG A 500 -12.24 -14.06 8.26
N PRO A 501 -12.15 -15.04 7.34
CA PRO A 501 -10.85 -15.49 6.83
C PRO A 501 -10.03 -14.32 6.32
N ARG A 502 -8.73 -14.32 6.62
CA ARG A 502 -7.80 -13.28 6.16
C ARG A 502 -7.59 -13.39 4.66
N VAL A 503 -7.80 -12.31 3.98
CA VAL A 503 -7.53 -12.17 2.54
C VAL A 503 -6.58 -11.01 2.31
N TYR A 504 -5.84 -11.09 1.23
CA TYR A 504 -4.91 -10.06 0.78
C TYR A 504 -5.11 -9.85 -0.72
N LEU A 505 -5.08 -8.60 -1.14
CA LEU A 505 -5.18 -8.21 -2.53
C LEU A 505 -3.79 -8.27 -3.17
N ASN A 506 -3.55 -9.29 -3.97
CA ASN A 506 -2.26 -9.46 -4.64
C ASN A 506 -2.03 -8.38 -5.72
N ASP A 507 -0.85 -8.40 -6.32
CA ASP A 507 -0.47 -7.49 -7.38
C ASP A 507 -1.40 -7.51 -8.61
N HIS A 508 -2.03 -8.63 -8.88
CA HIS A 508 -2.99 -8.79 -9.99
C HIS A 508 -4.45 -8.41 -9.62
N ASN A 509 -4.68 -7.77 -8.47
CA ASN A 509 -6.01 -7.45 -7.92
C ASN A 509 -6.89 -8.68 -7.67
N GLU A 510 -6.28 -9.79 -7.31
CA GLU A 510 -6.98 -11.00 -6.92
C GLU A 510 -6.92 -11.17 -5.39
N ALA A 511 -8.06 -11.45 -4.76
CA ALA A 511 -8.08 -11.81 -3.35
C ALA A 511 -7.45 -13.19 -3.16
N ARG A 512 -6.46 -13.28 -2.30
CA ARG A 512 -5.75 -14.51 -1.95
C ARG A 512 -5.73 -14.67 -0.43
N THR A 513 -5.67 -15.91 0.06
CA THR A 513 -5.38 -16.15 1.48
C THR A 513 -3.92 -15.78 1.77
N LEU A 514 -3.57 -15.56 3.03
CA LEU A 514 -2.17 -15.28 3.41
C LEU A 514 -1.23 -16.43 3.03
N ASP A 515 -1.71 -17.67 3.08
CA ASP A 515 -0.96 -18.84 2.63
C ASP A 515 -0.71 -18.82 1.11
N ASP A 516 -1.71 -18.40 0.32
CA ASP A 516 -1.64 -18.40 -1.16
C ASP A 516 -0.84 -17.22 -1.72
N VAL A 517 -0.76 -16.10 -1.00
CA VAL A 517 0.04 -14.93 -1.42
C VAL A 517 1.55 -15.17 -1.24
N GLY A 518 1.93 -16.22 -0.53
CA GLY A 518 3.32 -16.66 -0.39
C GLY A 518 4.07 -16.02 0.77
N MET A 519 3.37 -15.54 1.81
CA MET A 519 4.01 -15.10 3.05
C MET A 519 4.95 -16.17 3.61
N LEU A 520 6.06 -15.74 4.19
CA LEU A 520 7.09 -16.62 4.67
C LEU A 520 6.78 -17.17 6.08
N LYS A 521 7.49 -18.22 6.48
CA LYS A 521 7.28 -18.85 7.81
C LYS A 521 7.55 -17.90 8.96
N GLU A 522 8.49 -16.99 8.80
CA GLU A 522 8.84 -15.96 9.76
C GLU A 522 7.64 -15.04 10.05
N ASP A 523 6.91 -14.67 9.01
CA ASP A 523 5.72 -13.82 9.12
C ASP A 523 4.58 -14.55 9.84
N PHE A 524 4.34 -15.81 9.49
CA PHE A 524 3.34 -16.64 10.19
C PHE A 524 3.69 -16.85 11.66
N LYS A 525 4.98 -17.03 11.97
CA LYS A 525 5.45 -17.12 13.35
C LYS A 525 5.13 -15.85 14.13
N MET A 526 5.37 -14.67 13.54
CA MET A 526 5.03 -13.38 14.16
C MET A 526 3.52 -13.23 14.38
N LEU A 527 2.70 -13.64 13.40
CA LEU A 527 1.24 -13.63 13.55
C LEU A 527 0.78 -14.54 14.69
N GLU A 528 1.34 -15.74 14.80
CA GLU A 528 1.04 -16.71 15.86
C GLU A 528 1.45 -16.19 17.25
N GLU A 529 2.65 -15.61 17.38
CA GLU A 529 3.16 -15.03 18.63
C GLU A 529 2.29 -13.86 19.13
N LYS A 530 1.67 -13.12 18.22
CA LYS A 530 0.75 -12.03 18.54
C LYS A 530 -0.72 -12.46 18.65
N GLY A 531 -1.03 -13.75 18.45
CA GLY A 531 -2.40 -14.26 18.46
C GLY A 531 -3.26 -13.82 17.28
N ILE A 532 -2.64 -13.32 16.21
CA ILE A 532 -3.29 -12.81 15.00
C ILE A 532 -3.30 -13.94 13.95
N ARG A 533 -4.41 -14.63 13.78
CA ARG A 533 -4.47 -15.71 12.80
C ARG A 533 -5.82 -15.81 12.08
#